data_a60a400eb2ff8dd0bf70d2d4d602ee50
#
_entry.id   a60a400eb2ff8dd0bf70d2d4d602ee50
#
_cell.length_a   1.000
_cell.length_b   1.000
_cell.length_c   1.000
_cell.angle_alpha   90.00
_cell.angle_beta   90.00
_cell.angle_gamma   90.00
#
_symmetry.space_group_name_H-M   'P 1'
#
loop_
_entity.id
_entity.type
_entity.pdbx_description
1 polymer ?
#
loop_
_entity_poly.entity_id
_entity_poly.type
_entity_poly.pdbx_seq_one_letter_code
_entity_poly.pdbx_strand_id
1 'polypeptide(L)'
;MRAYKQTDHQVAFGWFGGWSGEGAFMKSSLAGIPDSVDIVSIWDNGTNLSEAQRKDMAFCQNMKGTKIVYCSIIGSVGDKLTPQNILDNWEEMGYNSEQEAINAFWEYPSDESNIQAVEVSIRKYAKAIIDTLNLYGYDGFDIDYEPVAGPYTGNIVDKDEHLFFFIDELGKYLGPKSGTGRLLVIDGEPQRITTKPEIGTYFDYFIIQAYKPGSDSNLDKRLIDGKVWGPGLVETFGGVMSEELITKRTIMTENFEATDAAMDGGYPYTDRYGNSMKSLEGMARWQPRNGFRKGGVGTYHMEAEFGTSPEYKNIRRAIQIMNPSSHSLLKN
;
A
#
# COMPACT_ATOMS: atom_id res chain seq x y z
N MET A 1 -15.32 -17.83 1.28
CA MET A 1 -14.54 -16.63 0.94
C MET A 1 -13.19 -16.95 0.33
N ARG A 2 -12.38 -17.93 0.85
CA ARG A 2 -11.06 -18.26 0.24
C ARG A 2 -11.13 -18.58 -1.26
N ALA A 3 -12.10 -19.36 -1.71
CA ALA A 3 -12.29 -19.66 -3.14
C ALA A 3 -12.62 -18.39 -3.95
N TYR A 4 -13.42 -17.48 -3.41
CA TYR A 4 -13.71 -16.19 -4.04
C TYR A 4 -12.44 -15.37 -4.28
N LYS A 5 -11.53 -15.34 -3.30
CA LYS A 5 -10.26 -14.58 -3.42
C LYS A 5 -9.26 -15.15 -4.43
N GLN A 6 -9.53 -16.34 -4.97
CA GLN A 6 -8.78 -16.94 -6.09
C GLN A 6 -9.38 -16.58 -7.45
N THR A 7 -10.53 -15.90 -7.50
CA THR A 7 -11.17 -15.48 -8.76
C THR A 7 -10.59 -14.15 -9.25
N ASP A 8 -10.81 -13.84 -10.52
CA ASP A 8 -10.51 -12.52 -11.07
C ASP A 8 -11.64 -11.53 -10.70
N HIS A 9 -11.43 -10.77 -9.62
CA HIS A 9 -12.38 -9.80 -9.09
C HIS A 9 -11.66 -8.47 -8.75
N GLN A 10 -12.42 -7.42 -8.47
CA GLN A 10 -11.87 -6.15 -7.99
C GLN A 10 -11.56 -6.23 -6.51
N VAL A 11 -10.34 -5.85 -6.14
CA VAL A 11 -9.76 -6.01 -4.80
C VAL A 11 -10.32 -4.98 -3.81
N ALA A 12 -10.61 -5.42 -2.58
CA ALA A 12 -10.81 -4.56 -1.43
C ALA A 12 -9.54 -4.49 -0.59
N PHE A 13 -9.03 -3.28 -0.41
CA PHE A 13 -7.79 -2.97 0.30
C PHE A 13 -8.05 -2.11 1.53
N GLY A 14 -7.20 -2.19 2.55
CA GLY A 14 -7.23 -1.23 3.65
C GLY A 14 -5.95 -1.19 4.46
N TRP A 15 -5.53 0.02 4.86
CA TRP A 15 -4.53 0.18 5.91
C TRP A 15 -5.20 0.10 7.26
N PHE A 16 -4.62 -0.71 8.14
CA PHE A 16 -5.15 -0.99 9.47
C PHE A 16 -4.17 -0.47 10.55
N GLY A 17 -4.62 0.49 11.33
CA GLY A 17 -3.88 1.05 12.45
C GLY A 17 -4.38 0.59 13.82
N GLY A 18 -3.61 0.88 14.87
CA GLY A 18 -4.00 0.54 16.24
C GLY A 18 -4.23 -0.95 16.49
N TRP A 19 -3.55 -1.82 15.71
CA TRP A 19 -3.67 -3.26 15.80
C TRP A 19 -3.02 -3.82 17.07
N SER A 20 -3.78 -4.48 17.91
CA SER A 20 -3.28 -5.19 19.09
C SER A 20 -3.49 -6.70 19.03
N GLY A 21 -4.46 -7.16 18.26
CA GLY A 21 -4.90 -8.56 18.26
C GLY A 21 -5.62 -8.96 19.54
N GLU A 22 -5.88 -8.03 20.45
CA GLU A 22 -6.47 -8.23 21.77
C GLU A 22 -7.60 -7.23 22.03
N GLY A 23 -8.42 -7.51 23.04
CA GLY A 23 -9.45 -6.62 23.55
C GLY A 23 -10.85 -7.23 23.55
N ALA A 24 -11.75 -6.60 24.29
CA ALA A 24 -13.15 -7.03 24.40
C ALA A 24 -13.94 -6.82 23.11
N PHE A 25 -13.45 -5.94 22.24
CA PHE A 25 -14.06 -5.62 20.95
C PHE A 25 -13.07 -5.93 19.81
N MET A 26 -13.62 -6.39 18.68
CA MET A 26 -12.83 -6.75 17.50
C MET A 26 -12.28 -5.53 16.71
N LYS A 27 -12.44 -4.31 17.21
CA LYS A 27 -11.97 -3.09 16.55
C LYS A 27 -10.46 -3.08 16.29
N SER A 28 -9.68 -3.58 17.26
CA SER A 28 -8.21 -3.63 17.17
C SER A 28 -7.70 -5.01 16.74
N SER A 29 -8.55 -5.81 16.09
CA SER A 29 -8.24 -7.17 15.65
C SER A 29 -8.55 -7.35 14.18
N LEU A 30 -7.63 -7.97 13.44
CA LEU A 30 -7.82 -8.35 12.05
C LEU A 30 -8.96 -9.38 11.89
N ALA A 31 -9.21 -10.18 12.92
CA ALA A 31 -10.35 -11.11 12.91
C ALA A 31 -11.69 -10.39 12.79
N GLY A 32 -11.79 -9.10 13.16
CA GLY A 32 -13.00 -8.27 13.04
C GLY A 32 -13.29 -7.74 11.65
N ILE A 33 -12.31 -7.71 10.73
CA ILE A 33 -12.53 -7.19 9.38
C ILE A 33 -13.48 -8.09 8.56
N PRO A 34 -14.17 -7.55 7.54
CA PRO A 34 -14.99 -8.38 6.66
C PRO A 34 -14.19 -9.48 5.95
N ASP A 35 -14.76 -10.69 5.86
CA ASP A 35 -14.11 -11.81 5.16
C ASP A 35 -13.85 -11.54 3.67
N SER A 36 -14.56 -10.58 3.09
CA SER A 36 -14.42 -10.16 1.69
C SER A 36 -13.32 -9.13 1.43
N VAL A 37 -12.63 -8.64 2.47
CA VAL A 37 -11.44 -7.79 2.29
C VAL A 37 -10.26 -8.66 1.85
N ASP A 38 -9.60 -8.27 0.77
CA ASP A 38 -8.57 -9.08 0.12
C ASP A 38 -7.18 -8.84 0.68
N ILE A 39 -6.84 -7.58 0.89
CA ILE A 39 -5.50 -7.14 1.34
C ILE A 39 -5.66 -6.18 2.50
N VAL A 40 -4.91 -6.41 3.57
CA VAL A 40 -4.74 -5.46 4.68
C VAL A 40 -3.27 -5.12 4.82
N SER A 41 -2.99 -3.83 4.87
CA SER A 41 -1.66 -3.28 5.07
C SER A 41 -1.50 -2.78 6.50
N ILE A 42 -0.50 -3.29 7.21
CA ILE A 42 -0.18 -2.90 8.58
C ILE A 42 0.85 -1.79 8.53
N TRP A 43 0.44 -0.57 8.82
CA TRP A 43 1.30 0.61 8.73
C TRP A 43 1.89 1.07 10.07
N ASP A 44 1.43 0.53 11.19
CA ASP A 44 1.90 0.87 12.53
C ASP A 44 2.41 -0.38 13.25
N ASN A 45 3.59 -0.26 13.92
CA ASN A 45 4.18 -1.30 14.77
C ASN A 45 4.31 -2.71 14.14
N GLY A 46 4.55 -2.77 12.83
CA GLY A 46 4.62 -4.04 12.09
C GLY A 46 5.91 -4.87 12.32
N THR A 47 6.91 -4.35 13.01
CA THR A 47 8.24 -4.99 13.17
C THR A 47 8.49 -5.59 14.56
N ASN A 48 7.50 -5.55 15.47
CA ASN A 48 7.62 -6.13 16.81
C ASN A 48 6.28 -6.74 17.25
N LEU A 49 5.85 -7.81 16.56
CA LEU A 49 4.54 -8.39 16.81
C LEU A 49 4.47 -9.20 18.09
N SER A 50 3.45 -8.91 18.91
CA SER A 50 3.07 -9.74 20.06
C SER A 50 2.58 -11.12 19.61
N GLU A 51 2.49 -12.06 20.55
CA GLU A 51 1.92 -13.40 20.27
C GLU A 51 0.44 -13.29 19.84
N ALA A 52 -0.32 -12.37 20.41
CA ALA A 52 -1.71 -12.13 20.05
C ALA A 52 -1.84 -11.63 18.60
N GLN A 53 -1.01 -10.65 18.20
CA GLN A 53 -0.98 -10.17 16.82
C GLN A 53 -0.60 -11.27 15.83
N ARG A 54 0.38 -12.10 16.15
CA ARG A 54 0.77 -13.25 15.30
C ARG A 54 -0.37 -14.25 15.11
N LYS A 55 -1.12 -14.56 16.19
CA LYS A 55 -2.27 -15.46 16.13
C LYS A 55 -3.42 -14.86 15.31
N ASP A 56 -3.71 -13.58 15.51
CA ASP A 56 -4.76 -12.85 14.81
C ASP A 56 -4.45 -12.76 13.30
N MET A 57 -3.20 -12.44 12.94
CA MET A 57 -2.73 -12.45 11.55
C MET A 57 -2.88 -13.84 10.92
N ALA A 58 -2.38 -14.88 11.60
CA ALA A 58 -2.48 -16.26 11.11
C ALA A 58 -3.95 -16.70 10.93
N PHE A 59 -4.86 -16.27 11.81
CA PHE A 59 -6.29 -16.51 11.64
C PHE A 59 -6.81 -15.88 10.34
N CYS A 60 -6.51 -14.62 10.08
CA CYS A 60 -6.96 -13.94 8.86
C CYS A 60 -6.40 -14.58 7.60
N GLN A 61 -5.11 -14.89 7.59
CA GLN A 61 -4.46 -15.53 6.45
C GLN A 61 -5.03 -16.92 6.17
N ASN A 62 -5.17 -17.76 7.20
CA ASN A 62 -5.57 -19.17 7.04
C ASN A 62 -7.08 -19.35 6.90
N MET A 63 -7.90 -18.60 7.64
CA MET A 63 -9.35 -18.80 7.67
C MET A 63 -10.06 -17.92 6.64
N LYS A 64 -9.69 -16.64 6.53
CA LYS A 64 -10.31 -15.69 5.60
C LYS A 64 -9.62 -15.69 4.23
N GLY A 65 -8.33 -16.04 4.17
CA GLY A 65 -7.49 -15.92 2.96
C GLY A 65 -7.14 -14.47 2.64
N THR A 66 -7.26 -13.58 3.61
CA THR A 66 -6.84 -12.19 3.49
C THR A 66 -5.32 -12.12 3.49
N LYS A 67 -4.75 -11.39 2.55
CA LYS A 67 -3.32 -11.12 2.50
C LYS A 67 -2.98 -10.00 3.48
N ILE A 68 -1.99 -10.24 4.34
CA ILE A 68 -1.52 -9.23 5.29
C ILE A 68 -0.12 -8.80 4.87
N VAL A 69 0.02 -7.53 4.50
CA VAL A 69 1.29 -6.93 4.09
C VAL A 69 1.77 -5.94 5.15
N TYR A 70 3.07 -5.76 5.24
CA TYR A 70 3.68 -4.74 6.09
C TYR A 70 3.89 -3.47 5.26
N CYS A 71 3.45 -2.32 5.78
CA CYS A 71 3.64 -1.00 5.19
C CYS A 71 4.77 -0.26 5.89
N SER A 72 5.62 0.37 5.11
CA SER A 72 6.61 1.30 5.64
C SER A 72 6.87 2.44 4.67
N ILE A 73 6.91 3.65 5.22
CA ILE A 73 7.49 4.79 4.52
C ILE A 73 8.98 4.52 4.31
N ILE A 74 9.42 4.64 3.07
CA ILE A 74 10.80 4.46 2.67
C ILE A 74 11.35 5.78 2.16
N GLY A 75 12.30 6.36 2.89
CA GLY A 75 13.08 7.52 2.47
C GLY A 75 14.53 7.16 2.25
N SER A 76 15.15 6.55 3.26
CA SER A 76 16.58 6.26 3.32
C SER A 76 16.89 4.81 3.68
N VAL A 77 18.11 4.40 3.39
CA VAL A 77 18.68 3.14 3.90
C VAL A 77 18.66 3.15 5.41
N GLY A 78 18.07 2.11 6.00
CA GLY A 78 18.01 1.91 7.45
C GLY A 78 16.69 2.35 8.11
N ASP A 79 15.80 3.01 7.38
CA ASP A 79 14.50 3.45 7.91
C ASP A 79 13.76 2.27 8.57
N LYS A 80 13.30 2.49 9.84
CA LYS A 80 12.55 1.52 10.65
C LYS A 80 13.29 0.20 11.00
N LEU A 81 14.47 -0.08 10.43
CA LEU A 81 15.20 -1.32 10.67
C LEU A 81 16.58 -1.13 11.28
N THR A 82 17.08 0.09 11.41
CA THR A 82 18.31 0.33 12.16
C THR A 82 18.08 -0.04 13.63
N PRO A 83 18.94 -0.89 14.24
CA PRO A 83 18.76 -1.30 15.62
C PRO A 83 18.73 -0.12 16.59
N GLN A 84 17.83 -0.14 17.57
CA GLN A 84 17.62 0.97 18.50
C GLN A 84 18.89 1.34 19.27
N ASN A 85 19.74 0.37 19.61
CA ASN A 85 21.01 0.64 20.29
C ASN A 85 22.00 1.46 19.43
N ILE A 86 21.89 1.43 18.11
CA ILE A 86 22.68 2.30 17.22
C ILE A 86 22.15 3.74 17.29
N LEU A 87 20.80 3.88 17.25
CA LEU A 87 20.13 5.17 17.30
C LEU A 87 20.32 5.87 18.65
N ASP A 88 20.35 5.11 19.76
CA ASP A 88 20.45 5.68 21.12
C ASP A 88 21.89 5.98 21.55
N ASN A 89 22.91 5.30 20.99
CA ASN A 89 24.28 5.34 21.53
C ASN A 89 25.33 5.77 20.48
N TRP A 90 24.95 6.39 19.41
CA TRP A 90 25.88 6.78 18.32
C TRP A 90 27.03 7.68 18.81
N GLU A 91 26.79 8.60 19.76
CA GLU A 91 27.82 9.45 20.37
C GLU A 91 28.85 8.61 21.14
N GLU A 92 28.39 7.66 21.96
CA GLU A 92 29.25 6.76 22.75
C GLU A 92 30.07 5.83 21.84
N MET A 93 29.54 5.49 20.66
CA MET A 93 30.22 4.73 19.62
C MET A 93 31.26 5.55 18.86
N GLY A 94 31.34 6.87 19.10
CA GLY A 94 32.31 7.77 18.51
C GLY A 94 31.94 8.34 17.14
N TYR A 95 30.68 8.29 16.76
CA TYR A 95 30.17 8.93 15.52
C TYR A 95 29.87 10.41 15.75
N ASN A 96 29.92 11.23 14.70
CA ASN A 96 29.64 12.66 14.77
C ASN A 96 28.14 12.97 14.61
N SER A 97 27.35 12.01 14.13
CA SER A 97 25.89 12.12 13.99
C SER A 97 25.22 10.73 13.98
N GLU A 98 23.93 10.70 14.29
CA GLU A 98 23.10 9.52 14.16
C GLU A 98 23.15 8.95 12.72
N GLN A 99 23.07 9.83 11.71
CA GLN A 99 23.14 9.43 10.30
C GLN A 99 24.47 8.77 9.94
N GLU A 100 25.59 9.22 10.52
CA GLU A 100 26.89 8.58 10.31
C GLU A 100 26.91 7.15 10.89
N ALA A 101 26.32 6.95 12.07
CA ALA A 101 26.18 5.63 12.67
C ALA A 101 25.26 4.69 11.85
N ILE A 102 24.14 5.23 11.35
CA ILE A 102 23.24 4.52 10.44
C ILE A 102 23.99 4.10 9.18
N ASN A 103 24.68 5.04 8.53
CA ASN A 103 25.45 4.75 7.32
C ASN A 103 26.54 3.69 7.55
N ALA A 104 27.25 3.78 8.69
CA ALA A 104 28.27 2.79 9.05
C ALA A 104 27.67 1.39 9.26
N PHE A 105 26.54 1.27 9.95
CA PHE A 105 25.85 0.00 10.18
C PHE A 105 25.40 -0.65 8.87
N TRP A 106 24.83 0.16 7.96
CA TRP A 106 24.35 -0.31 6.67
C TRP A 106 25.44 -0.36 5.59
N GLU A 107 26.67 0.08 5.91
CA GLU A 107 27.78 0.17 4.94
C GLU A 107 27.47 1.13 3.78
N TYR A 108 26.66 2.16 4.04
CA TYR A 108 26.34 3.18 3.03
C TYR A 108 27.52 4.14 2.87
N PRO A 109 28.04 4.32 1.64
CA PRO A 109 29.24 5.11 1.43
C PRO A 109 29.01 6.61 1.66
N SER A 110 30.00 7.30 2.20
CA SER A 110 30.00 8.76 2.29
C SER A 110 30.17 9.45 0.92
N ASP A 111 30.80 8.77 -0.03
CA ASP A 111 30.93 9.19 -1.42
C ASP A 111 29.98 8.38 -2.31
N GLU A 112 28.82 8.99 -2.60
CA GLU A 112 27.79 8.37 -3.45
C GLU A 112 28.19 8.26 -4.94
N SER A 113 29.32 8.82 -5.35
CA SER A 113 29.87 8.59 -6.69
C SER A 113 30.32 7.13 -6.89
N ASN A 114 30.59 6.41 -5.79
CA ASN A 114 30.80 4.97 -5.80
C ASN A 114 29.47 4.23 -5.84
N ILE A 115 28.81 4.27 -7.00
CA ILE A 115 27.48 3.70 -7.20
C ILE A 115 27.40 2.21 -6.86
N GLN A 116 28.51 1.46 -7.03
CA GLN A 116 28.55 0.03 -6.68
C GLN A 116 28.44 -0.18 -5.17
N ALA A 117 29.09 0.65 -4.35
CA ALA A 117 28.99 0.59 -2.89
C ALA A 117 27.58 1.02 -2.43
N VAL A 118 27.00 2.03 -3.08
CA VAL A 118 25.62 2.46 -2.85
C VAL A 118 24.64 1.30 -3.12
N GLU A 119 24.76 0.66 -4.28
CA GLU A 119 23.92 -0.49 -4.65
C GLU A 119 24.00 -1.63 -3.62
N VAL A 120 25.23 -1.99 -3.19
CA VAL A 120 25.43 -3.05 -2.19
C VAL A 120 24.71 -2.73 -0.89
N SER A 121 24.83 -1.50 -0.38
CA SER A 121 24.16 -1.07 0.85
C SER A 121 22.65 -1.07 0.72
N ILE A 122 22.10 -0.54 -0.37
CA ILE A 122 20.65 -0.52 -0.62
C ILE A 122 20.09 -1.96 -0.70
N ARG A 123 20.79 -2.86 -1.40
CA ARG A 123 20.37 -4.27 -1.49
C ARG A 123 20.45 -4.99 -0.14
N LYS A 124 21.47 -4.67 0.69
CA LYS A 124 21.56 -5.17 2.07
C LYS A 124 20.34 -4.75 2.89
N TYR A 125 19.93 -3.50 2.80
CA TYR A 125 18.75 -2.98 3.49
C TYR A 125 17.46 -3.64 2.98
N ALA A 126 17.25 -3.72 1.67
CA ALA A 126 16.11 -4.42 1.07
C ALA A 126 16.02 -5.88 1.54
N LYS A 127 17.16 -6.58 1.64
CA LYS A 127 17.21 -7.95 2.15
C LYS A 127 16.80 -8.04 3.62
N ALA A 128 17.17 -7.06 4.45
CA ALA A 128 16.74 -7.01 5.86
C ALA A 128 15.21 -6.82 6.00
N ILE A 129 14.57 -6.09 5.07
CA ILE A 129 13.11 -6.03 4.99
C ILE A 129 12.55 -7.43 4.71
N ILE A 130 13.08 -8.15 3.73
CA ILE A 130 12.64 -9.52 3.41
C ILE A 130 12.79 -10.44 4.63
N ASP A 131 13.89 -10.34 5.36
CA ASP A 131 14.13 -11.16 6.56
C ASP A 131 13.11 -10.82 7.67
N THR A 132 12.75 -9.55 7.82
CA THR A 132 11.68 -9.09 8.73
C THR A 132 10.32 -9.67 8.32
N LEU A 133 9.96 -9.61 7.03
CA LEU A 133 8.72 -10.19 6.53
C LEU A 133 8.65 -11.70 6.77
N ASN A 134 9.78 -12.40 6.61
CA ASN A 134 9.88 -13.85 6.86
C ASN A 134 9.73 -14.16 8.35
N LEU A 135 10.37 -13.38 9.23
CA LEU A 135 10.31 -13.53 10.69
C LEU A 135 8.89 -13.46 11.22
N TYR A 136 8.08 -12.54 10.67
CA TYR A 136 6.71 -12.30 11.13
C TYR A 136 5.64 -13.03 10.32
N GLY A 137 5.97 -13.55 9.14
CA GLY A 137 5.03 -14.29 8.28
C GLY A 137 4.09 -13.41 7.47
N TYR A 138 4.52 -12.20 7.10
CA TYR A 138 3.76 -11.32 6.21
C TYR A 138 3.64 -11.89 4.80
N ASP A 139 2.50 -11.65 4.15
CA ASP A 139 2.24 -12.04 2.76
C ASP A 139 2.89 -11.11 1.72
N GLY A 140 3.52 -10.02 2.15
CA GLY A 140 4.13 -9.06 1.24
C GLY A 140 4.57 -7.77 1.90
N PHE A 141 4.95 -6.82 1.06
CA PHE A 141 5.41 -5.50 1.46
C PHE A 141 4.66 -4.40 0.70
N ASP A 142 4.29 -3.35 1.40
CA ASP A 142 3.66 -2.15 0.90
C ASP A 142 4.63 -0.98 1.08
N ILE A 143 5.08 -0.41 -0.03
CA ILE A 143 6.03 0.70 -0.03
C ILE A 143 5.23 1.99 -0.04
N ASP A 144 5.23 2.71 1.08
CA ASP A 144 4.69 4.06 1.15
C ASP A 144 5.73 5.03 0.56
N TYR A 145 5.48 5.43 -0.71
CA TYR A 145 6.37 6.24 -1.53
C TYR A 145 5.83 7.65 -1.71
N GLU A 146 6.33 8.59 -0.91
CA GLU A 146 5.89 9.98 -0.85
C GLU A 146 7.06 10.97 -1.05
N PRO A 147 7.69 11.02 -2.23
CA PRO A 147 8.94 11.76 -2.46
C PRO A 147 8.79 13.28 -2.34
N VAL A 148 7.57 13.82 -2.29
CA VAL A 148 7.30 15.26 -2.21
C VAL A 148 6.71 15.69 -0.87
N ALA A 149 6.20 14.76 -0.09
CA ALA A 149 5.51 15.04 1.16
C ALA A 149 6.46 15.17 2.36
N GLY A 150 7.23 16.27 2.47
CA GLY A 150 7.92 16.65 3.71
C GLY A 150 9.10 15.75 4.11
N PRO A 151 9.13 15.16 5.31
CA PRO A 151 10.32 14.48 5.86
C PRO A 151 10.63 13.12 5.22
N TYR A 152 9.91 12.73 4.19
CA TYR A 152 10.02 11.40 3.54
C TYR A 152 10.98 11.38 2.35
N THR A 153 11.81 12.42 2.19
CA THR A 153 12.95 12.45 1.27
C THR A 153 14.10 11.63 1.83
N GLY A 154 14.98 11.14 0.96
CA GLY A 154 16.15 10.40 1.40
C GLY A 154 16.91 9.68 0.30
N ASN A 155 18.01 9.04 0.68
CA ASN A 155 18.96 8.51 -0.29
C ASN A 155 18.45 7.35 -1.15
N ILE A 156 17.26 6.78 -0.85
CA ILE A 156 16.58 5.82 -1.74
C ILE A 156 15.60 6.53 -2.67
N VAL A 157 14.70 7.37 -2.11
CA VAL A 157 13.57 7.91 -2.88
C VAL A 157 13.91 9.14 -3.72
N ASP A 158 14.96 9.88 -3.39
CA ASP A 158 15.37 11.07 -4.12
C ASP A 158 16.02 10.76 -5.48
N LYS A 159 16.34 9.48 -5.75
CA LYS A 159 16.99 9.05 -6.98
C LYS A 159 16.33 7.76 -7.48
N ASP A 160 15.69 7.81 -8.64
CA ASP A 160 15.05 6.64 -9.26
C ASP A 160 16.03 5.45 -9.46
N GLU A 161 17.33 5.70 -9.62
CA GLU A 161 18.34 4.64 -9.73
C GLU A 161 18.54 3.90 -8.39
N HIS A 162 18.55 4.60 -7.27
CA HIS A 162 18.64 4.00 -5.93
C HIS A 162 17.35 3.25 -5.60
N LEU A 163 16.21 3.85 -5.91
CA LEU A 163 14.91 3.19 -5.81
C LEU A 163 14.86 1.91 -6.66
N PHE A 164 15.45 1.94 -7.86
CA PHE A 164 15.55 0.75 -8.71
C PHE A 164 16.34 -0.38 -8.02
N PHE A 165 17.50 -0.11 -7.43
CA PHE A 165 18.26 -1.13 -6.71
C PHE A 165 17.48 -1.76 -5.57
N PHE A 166 16.74 -0.92 -4.83
CA PHE A 166 15.88 -1.34 -3.73
C PHE A 166 14.74 -2.26 -4.22
N ILE A 167 14.00 -1.82 -5.21
CA ILE A 167 12.87 -2.56 -5.77
C ILE A 167 13.31 -3.83 -6.49
N ASP A 168 14.42 -3.78 -7.22
CA ASP A 168 14.96 -4.95 -7.92
C ASP A 168 15.37 -6.05 -6.93
N GLU A 169 15.96 -5.70 -5.79
CA GLU A 169 16.27 -6.68 -4.74
C GLU A 169 15.00 -7.28 -4.13
N LEU A 170 14.02 -6.44 -3.75
CA LEU A 170 12.73 -6.91 -3.23
C LEU A 170 12.01 -7.80 -4.24
N GLY A 171 12.08 -7.47 -5.52
CA GLY A 171 11.44 -8.18 -6.62
C GLY A 171 11.92 -9.60 -6.86
N LYS A 172 13.05 -10.02 -6.26
CA LYS A 172 13.50 -11.41 -6.24
C LYS A 172 12.64 -12.30 -5.33
N TYR A 173 11.96 -11.71 -4.37
CA TYR A 173 11.22 -12.39 -3.31
C TYR A 173 9.73 -12.06 -3.30
N LEU A 174 9.34 -10.91 -3.82
CA LEU A 174 8.00 -10.34 -3.78
C LEU A 174 7.57 -9.90 -5.18
N GLY A 175 6.24 -9.74 -5.35
CA GLY A 175 5.67 -9.22 -6.57
C GLY A 175 5.63 -10.21 -7.74
N PRO A 176 5.11 -9.79 -8.89
CA PRO A 176 4.82 -10.66 -10.02
C PRO A 176 6.07 -11.28 -10.66
N LYS A 177 7.25 -10.67 -10.51
CA LYS A 177 8.50 -11.20 -11.06
C LYS A 177 9.10 -12.32 -10.23
N SER A 178 8.80 -12.39 -8.93
CA SER A 178 9.39 -13.39 -8.03
C SER A 178 8.84 -14.81 -8.21
N GLY A 179 7.61 -14.94 -8.69
CA GLY A 179 6.89 -16.21 -8.76
C GLY A 179 6.50 -16.83 -7.41
N THR A 180 6.70 -16.11 -6.29
CA THR A 180 6.44 -16.62 -4.93
C THR A 180 4.96 -16.52 -4.51
N GLY A 181 4.16 -15.69 -5.19
CA GLY A 181 2.80 -15.35 -4.80
C GLY A 181 2.70 -14.41 -3.59
N ARG A 182 3.84 -13.86 -3.11
CA ARG A 182 3.90 -12.79 -2.11
C ARG A 182 3.82 -11.45 -2.80
N LEU A 183 3.08 -10.52 -2.20
CA LEU A 183 2.78 -9.24 -2.81
C LEU A 183 3.95 -8.24 -2.66
N LEU A 184 4.17 -7.45 -3.71
CA LEU A 184 4.89 -6.19 -3.66
C LEU A 184 3.94 -5.12 -4.18
N VAL A 185 3.57 -4.19 -3.32
CA VAL A 185 2.68 -3.10 -3.67
C VAL A 185 3.35 -1.76 -3.36
N ILE A 186 2.92 -0.71 -4.01
CA ILE A 186 3.41 0.64 -3.78
C ILE A 186 2.24 1.59 -3.63
N ASP A 187 2.28 2.41 -2.61
CA ASP A 187 1.28 3.43 -2.36
C ASP A 187 1.87 4.85 -2.40
N GLY A 188 1.04 5.87 -2.16
CA GLY A 188 1.43 7.27 -2.19
C GLY A 188 1.47 7.87 -3.59
N GLU A 189 2.66 8.19 -4.08
CA GLU A 189 2.88 8.92 -5.34
C GLU A 189 3.70 8.14 -6.39
N PRO A 190 3.39 6.86 -6.72
CA PRO A 190 4.19 6.05 -7.66
C PRO A 190 4.30 6.66 -9.06
N GLN A 191 3.35 7.52 -9.45
CA GLN A 191 3.38 8.25 -10.73
C GLN A 191 4.59 9.21 -10.87
N ARG A 192 5.33 9.46 -9.81
CA ARG A 192 6.53 10.31 -9.85
C ARG A 192 7.81 9.55 -10.23
N ILE A 193 7.76 8.25 -10.38
CA ILE A 193 8.88 7.42 -10.85
C ILE A 193 9.02 7.60 -12.37
N THR A 194 9.60 8.71 -12.82
CA THR A 194 9.57 9.11 -14.24
C THR A 194 10.82 8.73 -15.02
N THR A 195 11.98 8.59 -14.35
CA THR A 195 13.25 8.29 -15.03
C THR A 195 13.56 6.79 -15.12
N LYS A 196 12.87 5.97 -14.35
CA LYS A 196 12.99 4.49 -14.30
C LYS A 196 11.61 3.82 -14.34
N PRO A 197 10.78 4.04 -15.36
CA PRO A 197 9.40 3.52 -15.40
C PRO A 197 9.32 1.98 -15.37
N GLU A 198 10.40 1.26 -15.72
CA GLU A 198 10.49 -0.19 -15.59
C GLU A 198 10.26 -0.70 -14.16
N ILE A 199 10.45 0.15 -13.15
CA ILE A 199 10.13 -0.13 -11.73
C ILE A 199 8.66 -0.54 -11.60
N GLY A 200 7.74 0.09 -12.32
CA GLY A 200 6.31 -0.24 -12.29
C GLY A 200 5.99 -1.70 -12.57
N THR A 201 6.85 -2.40 -13.32
CA THR A 201 6.64 -3.82 -13.65
C THR A 201 6.82 -4.79 -12.47
N TYR A 202 7.38 -4.32 -11.36
CA TYR A 202 7.63 -5.12 -10.15
C TYR A 202 6.43 -5.20 -9.20
N PHE A 203 5.42 -4.31 -9.34
CA PHE A 203 4.31 -4.21 -8.41
C PHE A 203 3.10 -5.04 -8.84
N ASP A 204 2.46 -5.70 -7.87
CA ASP A 204 1.13 -6.30 -8.05
C ASP A 204 0.06 -5.22 -8.14
N TYR A 205 0.16 -4.16 -7.32
CA TYR A 205 -0.80 -3.05 -7.28
C TYR A 205 -0.11 -1.71 -7.06
N PHE A 206 -0.69 -0.67 -7.67
CA PHE A 206 -0.48 0.75 -7.39
C PHE A 206 -1.66 1.23 -6.54
N ILE A 207 -1.39 1.60 -5.29
CA ILE A 207 -2.42 2.04 -4.35
C ILE A 207 -2.36 3.56 -4.26
N ILE A 208 -3.35 4.21 -4.86
CA ILE A 208 -3.37 5.66 -5.00
C ILE A 208 -4.14 6.28 -3.84
N GLN A 209 -3.47 7.11 -3.07
CA GLN A 209 -4.05 7.93 -2.01
C GLN A 209 -4.94 9.02 -2.65
N ALA A 210 -6.11 8.61 -3.17
CA ALA A 210 -7.03 9.48 -3.89
C ALA A 210 -7.98 10.22 -2.92
N TYR A 211 -7.44 10.65 -1.78
CA TYR A 211 -8.21 11.27 -0.71
C TYR A 211 -9.06 12.46 -1.19
N LYS A 212 -10.37 12.43 -0.86
CA LYS A 212 -11.35 13.46 -1.22
C LYS A 212 -11.40 13.78 -2.73
N PRO A 213 -11.54 12.78 -3.62
CA PRO A 213 -11.40 13.00 -5.05
C PRO A 213 -12.53 13.88 -5.65
N GLY A 214 -13.70 13.87 -5.04
CA GLY A 214 -14.85 14.67 -5.42
C GLY A 214 -15.56 14.28 -6.71
N SER A 215 -14.90 13.56 -7.65
CA SER A 215 -15.51 13.19 -8.94
C SER A 215 -14.74 12.11 -9.71
N ASP A 216 -15.43 11.48 -10.68
CA ASP A 216 -14.82 10.57 -11.68
C ASP A 216 -13.67 11.24 -12.44
N SER A 217 -13.82 12.52 -12.79
CA SER A 217 -12.79 13.27 -13.51
C SER A 217 -11.47 13.38 -12.71
N ASN A 218 -11.54 13.49 -11.39
CA ASN A 218 -10.34 13.51 -10.55
C ASN A 218 -9.64 12.16 -10.57
N LEU A 219 -10.39 11.06 -10.49
CA LEU A 219 -9.85 9.70 -10.55
C LEU A 219 -9.23 9.39 -11.93
N ASP A 220 -9.92 9.79 -13.02
CA ASP A 220 -9.39 9.66 -14.39
C ASP A 220 -8.06 10.39 -14.57
N LYS A 221 -7.92 11.60 -14.00
CA LYS A 221 -6.66 12.35 -14.06
C LYS A 221 -5.53 11.65 -13.31
N ARG A 222 -5.78 11.06 -12.14
CA ARG A 222 -4.76 10.33 -11.37
C ARG A 222 -4.30 9.09 -12.11
N LEU A 223 -5.21 8.41 -12.78
CA LEU A 223 -4.89 7.20 -13.54
C LEU A 223 -4.27 7.51 -14.91
N ILE A 224 -4.85 8.45 -15.68
CA ILE A 224 -4.59 8.57 -17.12
C ILE A 224 -3.80 9.83 -17.46
N ASP A 225 -4.40 11.03 -17.22
CA ASP A 225 -3.94 12.29 -17.80
C ASP A 225 -2.96 13.08 -16.97
N GLY A 226 -2.83 12.74 -15.69
CA GLY A 226 -2.09 13.56 -14.74
C GLY A 226 -2.80 14.87 -14.35
N LYS A 227 -2.01 15.78 -13.74
CA LYS A 227 -2.44 17.10 -13.22
C LYS A 227 -3.26 17.07 -11.93
N VAL A 228 -3.27 15.94 -11.23
CA VAL A 228 -3.61 15.88 -9.81
C VAL A 228 -2.37 15.35 -9.10
N TRP A 229 -1.55 16.24 -8.58
CA TRP A 229 -0.27 15.96 -7.90
C TRP A 229 0.80 15.26 -8.76
N GLY A 230 0.81 15.49 -10.07
CA GLY A 230 1.80 14.95 -10.98
C GLY A 230 1.22 14.30 -12.25
N PRO A 231 1.99 13.50 -12.96
CA PRO A 231 1.52 12.74 -14.12
C PRO A 231 0.48 11.68 -13.70
N GLY A 232 -0.24 11.12 -14.67
CA GLY A 232 -1.06 9.94 -14.43
C GLY A 232 -0.20 8.66 -14.44
N LEU A 233 -0.70 7.59 -13.82
CA LEU A 233 0.01 6.30 -13.85
C LEU A 233 0.25 5.79 -15.27
N VAL A 234 -0.74 5.96 -16.15
CA VAL A 234 -0.61 5.56 -17.57
C VAL A 234 0.43 6.42 -18.29
N GLU A 235 0.48 7.73 -18.00
CA GLU A 235 1.51 8.61 -18.52
C GLU A 235 2.92 8.18 -18.09
N THR A 236 3.08 7.77 -16.82
CA THR A 236 4.36 7.34 -16.27
C THR A 236 4.79 5.97 -16.77
N PHE A 237 3.91 4.98 -16.72
CA PHE A 237 4.27 3.57 -16.93
C PHE A 237 3.85 3.01 -18.30
N GLY A 238 3.09 3.76 -19.12
CA GLY A 238 2.55 3.29 -20.40
C GLY A 238 3.61 2.92 -21.44
N GLY A 239 4.85 3.40 -21.27
CA GLY A 239 5.98 2.99 -22.12
C GLY A 239 6.51 1.57 -21.88
N VAL A 240 6.21 0.99 -20.71
CA VAL A 240 6.73 -0.32 -20.25
C VAL A 240 5.63 -1.32 -19.85
N MET A 241 4.41 -0.84 -19.68
CA MET A 241 3.24 -1.65 -19.33
C MET A 241 2.05 -1.25 -20.20
N SER A 242 1.14 -2.20 -20.51
CA SER A 242 -0.10 -1.85 -21.17
C SER A 242 -1.02 -1.02 -20.27
N GLU A 243 -1.79 -0.12 -20.86
CA GLU A 243 -2.77 0.70 -20.13
C GLU A 243 -3.80 -0.17 -19.40
N GLU A 244 -4.23 -1.28 -19.99
CA GLU A 244 -5.10 -2.26 -19.35
C GLU A 244 -4.47 -2.82 -18.06
N LEU A 245 -3.19 -3.23 -18.11
CA LEU A 245 -2.50 -3.79 -16.96
C LEU A 245 -2.31 -2.75 -15.85
N ILE A 246 -1.94 -1.52 -16.19
CA ILE A 246 -1.82 -0.41 -15.24
C ILE A 246 -3.17 -0.18 -14.57
N THR A 247 -4.24 -0.06 -15.34
CA THR A 247 -5.60 0.15 -14.83
C THR A 247 -6.04 -1.00 -13.91
N LYS A 248 -5.81 -2.24 -14.33
CA LYS A 248 -6.16 -3.45 -13.55
C LYS A 248 -5.36 -3.57 -12.25
N ARG A 249 -4.19 -2.97 -12.16
CA ARG A 249 -3.37 -2.92 -10.95
C ARG A 249 -3.62 -1.69 -10.08
N THR A 250 -4.48 -0.76 -10.49
CA THR A 250 -4.73 0.47 -9.74
C THR A 250 -5.86 0.32 -8.74
N ILE A 251 -5.57 0.60 -7.46
CA ILE A 251 -6.53 0.66 -6.35
C ILE A 251 -6.63 2.13 -5.93
N MET A 252 -7.86 2.68 -5.91
CA MET A 252 -8.11 4.03 -5.40
C MET A 252 -8.55 3.98 -3.95
N THR A 253 -7.98 4.83 -3.08
CA THR A 253 -8.27 4.79 -1.65
C THR A 253 -8.77 6.11 -1.09
N GLU A 254 -9.65 6.03 -0.10
CA GLU A 254 -10.17 7.15 0.66
C GLU A 254 -9.58 7.21 2.07
N ASN A 255 -9.54 8.41 2.66
CA ASN A 255 -9.05 8.63 4.02
C ASN A 255 -10.21 8.58 5.04
N PHE A 256 -10.14 7.63 5.96
CA PHE A 256 -11.08 7.45 7.06
C PHE A 256 -10.51 7.83 8.44
N GLU A 257 -9.40 8.56 8.47
CA GLU A 257 -8.82 9.08 9.73
C GLU A 257 -9.83 9.94 10.51
N ALA A 258 -10.60 10.78 9.83
CA ALA A 258 -11.68 11.51 10.46
C ALA A 258 -12.88 10.59 10.72
N THR A 259 -13.35 10.54 11.96
CA THR A 259 -14.47 9.67 12.38
C THR A 259 -15.71 9.86 11.53
N ASP A 260 -16.09 11.10 11.19
CA ASP A 260 -17.25 11.36 10.35
C ASP A 260 -17.09 10.77 8.94
N ALA A 261 -15.89 10.83 8.37
CA ALA A 261 -15.63 10.24 7.06
C ALA A 261 -15.78 8.70 7.11
N ALA A 262 -15.27 8.05 8.14
CA ALA A 262 -15.45 6.61 8.31
C ALA A 262 -16.92 6.20 8.48
N MET A 263 -17.69 6.95 9.29
CA MET A 263 -19.11 6.66 9.53
C MET A 263 -19.95 6.85 8.26
N ASP A 264 -19.64 7.87 7.48
CA ASP A 264 -20.43 8.30 6.31
C ASP A 264 -20.01 7.60 5.00
N GLY A 265 -18.82 6.98 4.94
CA GLY A 265 -18.26 6.39 3.71
C GLY A 265 -17.47 7.40 2.86
N GLY A 266 -16.86 8.38 3.51
CA GLY A 266 -16.00 9.38 2.89
C GLY A 266 -16.65 10.75 2.74
N TYR A 267 -16.21 11.45 1.72
CA TYR A 267 -16.55 12.85 1.46
C TYR A 267 -17.56 12.99 0.30
N PRO A 268 -18.11 14.20 0.04
CA PRO A 268 -19.00 14.43 -1.11
C PRO A 268 -18.33 14.07 -2.43
N TYR A 269 -19.06 13.37 -3.28
CA TYR A 269 -18.63 12.93 -4.60
C TYR A 269 -19.75 13.04 -5.60
N THR A 270 -19.44 13.49 -6.81
CA THR A 270 -20.41 13.54 -7.92
C THR A 270 -19.83 12.80 -9.12
N ASP A 271 -20.54 11.79 -9.61
CA ASP A 271 -20.11 11.03 -10.76
C ASP A 271 -20.27 11.84 -12.09
N ARG A 272 -19.78 11.29 -13.20
CA ARG A 272 -19.86 11.94 -14.53
C ARG A 272 -21.28 12.10 -15.06
N TYR A 273 -22.25 11.48 -14.43
CA TYR A 273 -23.67 11.56 -14.79
C TYR A 273 -24.44 12.54 -13.92
N GLY A 274 -23.77 13.18 -12.95
CA GLY A 274 -24.37 14.15 -12.02
C GLY A 274 -24.99 13.52 -10.77
N ASN A 275 -24.80 12.22 -10.51
CA ASN A 275 -25.30 11.59 -9.30
C ASN A 275 -24.39 11.91 -8.11
N SER A 276 -24.97 12.37 -7.00
CA SER A 276 -24.25 12.67 -5.76
C SER A 276 -24.25 11.46 -4.82
N MET A 277 -23.08 11.17 -4.23
CA MET A 277 -22.88 10.07 -3.28
C MET A 277 -21.68 10.36 -2.38
N LYS A 278 -21.28 9.40 -1.53
CA LYS A 278 -20.04 9.47 -0.77
C LYS A 278 -18.88 8.87 -1.59
N SER A 279 -17.67 9.36 -1.34
CA SER A 279 -16.50 9.11 -2.19
C SER A 279 -16.12 7.65 -2.32
N LEU A 280 -16.20 6.82 -1.26
CA LEU A 280 -15.89 5.39 -1.37
C LEU A 280 -16.89 4.67 -2.29
N GLU A 281 -18.19 5.00 -2.20
CA GLU A 281 -19.18 4.49 -3.14
C GLU A 281 -18.91 5.00 -4.57
N GLY A 282 -18.56 6.28 -4.72
CA GLY A 282 -18.18 6.87 -6.00
C GLY A 282 -17.00 6.16 -6.63
N MET A 283 -15.92 5.93 -5.87
CA MET A 283 -14.75 5.15 -6.31
C MET A 283 -15.14 3.72 -6.72
N ALA A 284 -16.02 3.06 -5.95
CA ALA A 284 -16.48 1.71 -6.28
C ALA A 284 -17.26 1.68 -7.61
N ARG A 285 -18.12 2.69 -7.87
CA ARG A 285 -18.91 2.83 -9.11
C ARG A 285 -18.10 3.34 -10.29
N TRP A 286 -17.05 4.11 -10.04
CA TRP A 286 -16.23 4.71 -11.09
C TRP A 286 -15.73 3.67 -12.08
N GLN A 287 -15.96 3.94 -13.36
CA GLN A 287 -15.40 3.21 -14.48
C GLN A 287 -14.38 4.13 -15.15
N PRO A 288 -13.10 3.76 -15.20
CA PRO A 288 -12.08 4.53 -15.89
C PRO A 288 -12.48 4.83 -17.33
N ARG A 289 -12.26 6.07 -17.79
CA ARG A 289 -12.70 6.48 -19.14
C ARG A 289 -11.95 5.76 -20.28
N ASN A 290 -10.82 5.10 -19.97
CA ASN A 290 -10.12 4.24 -20.93
C ASN A 290 -10.85 2.91 -21.20
N GLY A 291 -11.93 2.62 -20.47
CA GLY A 291 -12.77 1.43 -20.67
C GLY A 291 -12.26 0.16 -19.99
N PHE A 292 -11.09 0.18 -19.39
CA PHE A 292 -10.56 -0.98 -18.65
C PHE A 292 -11.08 -1.02 -17.21
N ARG A 293 -11.12 -2.22 -16.64
CA ARG A 293 -11.54 -2.45 -15.25
C ARG A 293 -10.40 -2.06 -14.28
N LYS A 294 -10.69 -1.20 -13.31
CA LYS A 294 -9.75 -0.88 -12.22
C LYS A 294 -9.46 -2.08 -11.32
N GLY A 295 -8.34 -2.04 -10.60
CA GLY A 295 -7.93 -3.08 -9.65
C GLY A 295 -8.83 -3.18 -8.44
N GLY A 296 -9.27 -2.06 -7.91
CA GLY A 296 -10.11 -2.07 -6.71
C GLY A 296 -10.30 -0.72 -6.04
N VAL A 297 -10.78 -0.77 -4.79
CA VAL A 297 -10.83 0.38 -3.88
C VAL A 297 -10.36 0.00 -2.48
N GLY A 298 -10.01 1.00 -1.68
CA GLY A 298 -9.61 0.79 -0.29
C GLY A 298 -9.77 2.02 0.58
N THR A 299 -9.35 1.88 1.85
CA THR A 299 -9.45 2.96 2.84
C THR A 299 -8.21 3.01 3.73
N TYR A 300 -7.75 4.21 4.02
CA TYR A 300 -6.82 4.49 5.10
C TYR A 300 -7.59 4.57 6.42
N HIS A 301 -7.03 4.04 7.51
CA HIS A 301 -7.74 3.85 8.79
C HIS A 301 -9.03 3.00 8.65
N MET A 302 -8.94 1.87 7.96
CA MET A 302 -10.11 1.02 7.77
C MET A 302 -10.77 0.57 9.09
N GLU A 303 -10.02 0.45 10.19
CA GLU A 303 -10.50 0.08 11.51
C GLU A 303 -11.51 1.09 12.09
N ALA A 304 -11.49 2.33 11.62
CA ALA A 304 -12.43 3.36 12.05
C ALA A 304 -13.89 3.02 11.65
N GLU A 305 -14.08 2.26 10.56
CA GLU A 305 -15.41 1.81 10.12
C GLU A 305 -16.03 0.73 11.01
N PHE A 306 -15.29 0.15 11.94
CA PHE A 306 -15.85 -0.82 12.90
C PHE A 306 -17.04 -0.24 13.68
N GLY A 307 -17.08 1.08 13.89
CA GLY A 307 -18.19 1.76 14.57
C GLY A 307 -19.49 1.87 13.78
N THR A 308 -19.53 1.50 12.50
CA THR A 308 -20.76 1.54 11.69
C THR A 308 -21.74 0.41 12.04
N SER A 309 -22.97 0.49 11.56
CA SER A 309 -23.97 -0.58 11.72
C SER A 309 -24.57 -0.97 10.36
N PRO A 310 -24.30 -2.19 9.85
CA PRO A 310 -23.36 -3.17 10.39
C PRO A 310 -21.89 -2.67 10.33
N GLU A 311 -21.00 -3.29 11.09
CA GLU A 311 -19.57 -2.96 11.07
C GLU A 311 -19.04 -3.02 9.64
N TYR A 312 -18.13 -2.07 9.31
CA TYR A 312 -17.54 -1.96 7.96
C TYR A 312 -18.59 -1.80 6.84
N LYS A 313 -19.68 -1.09 7.12
CA LYS A 313 -20.82 -0.92 6.22
C LYS A 313 -20.40 -0.41 4.84
N ASN A 314 -19.52 0.60 4.78
CA ASN A 314 -19.20 1.29 3.55
C ASN A 314 -18.27 0.46 2.66
N ILE A 315 -17.21 -0.16 3.24
CA ILE A 315 -16.35 -1.05 2.46
C ILE A 315 -17.11 -2.30 1.99
N ARG A 316 -18.01 -2.88 2.82
CA ARG A 316 -18.89 -3.97 2.39
C ARG A 316 -19.76 -3.57 1.20
N ARG A 317 -20.32 -2.35 1.22
CA ARG A 317 -21.11 -1.80 0.11
C ARG A 317 -20.25 -1.62 -1.14
N ALA A 318 -19.04 -1.07 -1.01
CA ALA A 318 -18.10 -0.89 -2.11
C ALA A 318 -17.75 -2.24 -2.77
N ILE A 319 -17.48 -3.28 -1.99
CA ILE A 319 -17.20 -4.64 -2.49
C ILE A 319 -18.38 -5.18 -3.30
N GLN A 320 -19.62 -5.02 -2.81
CA GLN A 320 -20.83 -5.48 -3.50
C GLN A 320 -21.05 -4.74 -4.83
N ILE A 321 -20.71 -3.45 -4.89
CA ILE A 321 -20.79 -2.65 -6.12
C ILE A 321 -19.78 -3.14 -7.15
N MET A 322 -18.53 -3.33 -6.72
CA MET A 322 -17.45 -3.78 -7.61
C MET A 322 -17.63 -5.22 -8.10
N ASN A 323 -18.15 -6.08 -7.21
CA ASN A 323 -18.24 -7.53 -7.42
C ASN A 323 -19.67 -8.03 -7.11
N PRO A 324 -20.68 -7.67 -7.92
CA PRO A 324 -22.05 -8.08 -7.68
C PRO A 324 -22.20 -9.61 -7.76
N SER A 325 -22.92 -10.20 -6.82
CA SER A 325 -23.24 -11.64 -6.87
C SER A 325 -24.16 -11.94 -8.06
N SER A 326 -23.98 -13.10 -8.69
CA SER A 326 -24.85 -13.55 -9.79
C SER A 326 -26.34 -13.59 -9.42
N HIS A 327 -26.67 -13.74 -8.14
CA HIS A 327 -28.05 -13.69 -7.63
C HIS A 327 -28.66 -12.29 -7.62
N SER A 328 -27.85 -11.21 -7.58
CA SER A 328 -28.35 -9.82 -7.63
C SER A 328 -28.76 -9.40 -9.03
N LEU A 329 -28.23 -10.05 -10.06
CA LEU A 329 -28.59 -9.80 -11.47
C LEU A 329 -29.95 -10.39 -11.86
N LEU A 330 -30.51 -11.30 -11.05
CA LEU A 330 -31.81 -11.95 -11.31
C LEU A 330 -33.00 -11.24 -10.65
N LYS A 331 -32.81 -10.10 -10.00
CA LYS A 331 -33.85 -9.35 -9.26
C LYS A 331 -34.14 -7.96 -9.83
N ASN A 332 -33.80 -7.70 -11.09
CA ASN A 332 -34.22 -6.49 -11.80
C ASN A 332 -35.22 -6.84 -12.89
#